data_3db80e9e55d299c98e9c5211753fb9f2
#
_entry.id   3db80e9e55d299c98e9c5211753fb9f2
#
_cell.length_a   1.000
_cell.length_b   1.000
_cell.length_c   1.000
_cell.angle_alpha   90.00
_cell.angle_beta   90.00
_cell.angle_gamma   90.00
#
_symmetry.space_group_name_H-M   'P 1'
#
loop_
_entity.id
_entity.type
_entity.pdbx_description
1 polymer ?
#
loop_
_entity_poly.entity_id
_entity_poly.type
_entity_poly.pdbx_seq_one_letter_code
_entity_poly.pdbx_strand_id
1 'polypeptide(L)'
;QFWPQGEGDLRMQNPYWIAYRNLRLNNKKRYMASAGLSYQILDWLNVAGRVRIDNTHSEYEGKLYASSSNTLTDGSSQGHYTVNNGQYSQTYADVLVNINKRIQDFTIVANIGASYSGVTSKELGYAGPIRETGIPNLFNVYDLDNAKKRATQVGWREATESIFASAEVGWKSMLYLTVTGRNDWASQLTHSPQASFFYPSVGLSAVITEMLKLPDWVDYLKVRGAFSSVGNPYPRFLTYPTYSYDANKQDWKSQTNYPIGKLYPERTDSWEVGLDATLFKDFKLSGSFYYANTYNQTFDPRLPVSSGYDKLYVQTGYVRNYGFEAMLSYGHRWGDFGWDSSFTFSANKNEIVELVKDYVHPETGKTYNVDKLELKTDEGRGFGKAKFILKEGGTLGDLYTHADLKRDINGNVLIDDSGNVTAIDNAGDIKLGSVLPKANLAWNNSFSYKGINAGFLLTA
;
A
#
# COMPACT_ATOMS: atom_id res chain seq x y z
N GLN A 1 -30.13 -1.46 -23.54
CA GLN A 1 -30.56 -0.30 -24.29
C GLN A 1 -29.81 0.94 -23.84
N PHE A 2 -29.65 1.89 -24.73
CA PHE A 2 -28.86 3.08 -24.50
C PHE A 2 -29.74 4.26 -24.16
N TRP A 3 -29.16 5.17 -23.41
CA TRP A 3 -29.67 6.52 -23.28
C TRP A 3 -29.49 7.18 -24.68
N PRO A 4 -30.48 7.76 -25.28
CA PRO A 4 -30.37 8.34 -26.63
C PRO A 4 -29.64 9.70 -26.54
N GLN A 5 -28.32 9.66 -26.42
CA GLN A 5 -27.49 10.85 -26.39
C GLN A 5 -26.26 10.63 -27.24
N GLY A 6 -26.18 11.28 -28.37
CA GLY A 6 -24.99 11.31 -29.20
C GLY A 6 -24.47 9.95 -29.65
N GLU A 7 -24.04 9.83 -30.83
CA GLU A 7 -23.44 8.60 -31.34
C GLU A 7 -22.20 8.24 -30.55
N GLY A 8 -22.20 7.03 -29.98
CA GLY A 8 -21.01 6.42 -29.38
C GLY A 8 -20.68 6.79 -27.93
N ASP A 9 -21.52 7.54 -27.21
CA ASP A 9 -21.24 7.87 -25.81
C ASP A 9 -21.55 6.70 -24.87
N LEU A 10 -20.49 5.99 -24.46
CA LEU A 10 -20.57 4.84 -23.56
C LEU A 10 -20.97 5.18 -22.12
N ARG A 11 -20.85 6.44 -21.73
CA ARG A 11 -21.13 6.91 -20.37
C ARG A 11 -22.62 6.95 -20.05
N MET A 12 -23.46 6.92 -21.09
CA MET A 12 -24.90 7.12 -20.98
C MET A 12 -25.70 5.83 -21.13
N GLN A 13 -25.15 4.68 -20.72
CA GLN A 13 -25.92 3.45 -20.68
C GLN A 13 -27.00 3.49 -19.60
N ASN A 14 -28.14 2.87 -19.90
CA ASN A 14 -29.23 2.70 -18.92
C ASN A 14 -28.71 1.99 -17.65
N PRO A 15 -28.84 2.57 -16.44
CA PRO A 15 -28.36 1.97 -15.19
C PRO A 15 -28.92 0.57 -14.93
N TYR A 16 -30.17 0.30 -15.28
CA TYR A 16 -30.79 -1.03 -15.17
C TYR A 16 -30.15 -2.03 -16.13
N TRP A 17 -29.77 -1.59 -17.35
CA TRP A 17 -29.03 -2.44 -18.26
C TRP A 17 -27.68 -2.82 -17.71
N ILE A 18 -26.94 -1.84 -17.15
CA ILE A 18 -25.65 -2.09 -16.51
C ILE A 18 -25.80 -3.08 -15.36
N ALA A 19 -26.78 -2.87 -14.49
CA ALA A 19 -26.99 -3.72 -13.32
C ALA A 19 -27.38 -5.17 -13.64
N TYR A 20 -28.16 -5.39 -14.70
CA TYR A 20 -28.72 -6.70 -14.99
C TYR A 20 -28.14 -7.38 -16.24
N ARG A 21 -27.39 -6.67 -17.09
CA ARG A 21 -26.89 -7.16 -18.38
C ARG A 21 -25.40 -6.94 -18.60
N ASN A 22 -24.72 -6.16 -17.76
CA ASN A 22 -23.27 -6.02 -17.77
C ASN A 22 -22.72 -6.64 -16.49
N LEU A 23 -22.78 -7.95 -16.40
CA LEU A 23 -22.47 -8.68 -15.17
C LEU A 23 -20.96 -8.86 -15.00
N ARG A 24 -20.50 -8.68 -13.77
CA ARG A 24 -19.13 -8.91 -13.33
C ARG A 24 -19.16 -9.77 -12.08
N LEU A 25 -18.97 -11.05 -12.25
CA LEU A 25 -19.02 -12.04 -11.19
C LEU A 25 -17.60 -12.33 -10.70
N ASN A 26 -17.38 -12.17 -9.41
CA ASN A 26 -16.11 -12.53 -8.76
C ASN A 26 -16.40 -13.60 -7.71
N ASN A 27 -15.81 -14.75 -7.89
CA ASN A 27 -15.89 -15.85 -6.94
C ASN A 27 -14.48 -16.14 -6.40
N LYS A 28 -14.33 -16.11 -5.07
CA LYS A 28 -13.05 -16.42 -4.42
C LYS A 28 -13.24 -17.51 -3.39
N LYS A 29 -12.40 -18.54 -3.49
CA LYS A 29 -12.30 -19.61 -2.50
C LYS A 29 -10.89 -19.55 -1.91
N ARG A 30 -10.81 -19.36 -0.59
CA ARG A 30 -9.53 -19.33 0.12
C ARG A 30 -9.54 -20.40 1.20
N TYR A 31 -8.48 -21.15 1.28
CA TYR A 31 -8.23 -22.07 2.37
C TYR A 31 -6.81 -21.87 2.89
N MET A 32 -6.70 -21.93 4.20
CA MET A 32 -5.45 -21.80 4.91
C MET A 32 -5.32 -22.98 5.88
N ALA A 33 -4.17 -23.62 5.86
CA ALA A 33 -3.82 -24.65 6.81
C ALA A 33 -2.49 -24.29 7.48
N SER A 34 -2.38 -24.54 8.77
CA SER A 34 -1.13 -24.37 9.51
C SER A 34 -0.92 -25.51 10.47
N ALA A 35 0.32 -25.95 10.58
CA ALA A 35 0.76 -26.91 11.57
C ALA A 35 1.97 -26.34 12.31
N GLY A 36 2.04 -26.58 13.60
CA GLY A 36 3.14 -26.14 14.44
C GLY A 36 3.48 -27.19 15.48
N LEU A 37 4.76 -27.32 15.75
CA LEU A 37 5.30 -28.10 16.83
C LEU A 37 6.10 -27.20 17.75
N SER A 38 5.95 -27.39 19.05
CA SER A 38 6.74 -26.68 20.05
C SER A 38 7.24 -27.71 21.05
N TYR A 39 8.52 -27.63 21.36
CA TYR A 39 9.18 -28.52 22.30
C TYR A 39 9.95 -27.74 23.35
N GLN A 40 9.57 -27.96 24.62
CA GLN A 40 10.23 -27.36 25.76
C GLN A 40 11.48 -28.21 26.10
N ILE A 41 12.66 -27.67 25.82
CA ILE A 41 13.95 -28.36 26.08
C ILE A 41 14.33 -28.18 27.54
N LEU A 42 14.22 -26.96 28.05
CA LEU A 42 14.44 -26.58 29.44
C LEU A 42 13.35 -25.60 29.87
N ASP A 43 13.15 -25.36 31.15
CA ASP A 43 12.13 -24.44 31.67
C ASP A 43 12.22 -23.02 31.05
N TRP A 44 13.39 -22.65 30.58
CA TRP A 44 13.69 -21.36 30.00
C TRP A 44 14.02 -21.40 28.50
N LEU A 45 14.03 -22.59 27.86
CA LEU A 45 14.42 -22.80 26.46
C LEU A 45 13.36 -23.64 25.73
N ASN A 46 12.76 -23.03 24.73
CA ASN A 46 11.75 -23.67 23.86
C ASN A 46 12.18 -23.57 22.41
N VAL A 47 11.92 -24.61 21.62
CA VAL A 47 12.07 -24.61 20.16
C VAL A 47 10.72 -24.85 19.52
N ALA A 48 10.37 -24.00 18.58
CA ALA A 48 9.12 -24.10 17.84
C ALA A 48 9.37 -24.10 16.33
N GLY A 49 8.62 -24.92 15.61
CA GLY A 49 8.59 -24.92 14.14
C GLY A 49 7.15 -24.77 13.65
N ARG A 50 6.96 -24.04 12.59
CA ARG A 50 5.64 -23.76 12.03
C ARG A 50 5.68 -23.80 10.52
N VAL A 51 4.64 -24.37 9.90
CA VAL A 51 4.40 -24.32 8.46
C VAL A 51 2.98 -23.85 8.23
N ARG A 52 2.79 -22.94 7.28
CA ARG A 52 1.49 -22.44 6.85
C ARG A 52 1.40 -22.44 5.33
N ILE A 53 0.29 -22.92 4.81
CA ILE A 53 -0.08 -22.87 3.41
C ILE A 53 -1.36 -22.06 3.30
N ASP A 54 -1.38 -21.09 2.39
CA ASP A 54 -2.51 -20.22 2.11
C ASP A 54 -2.75 -20.20 0.60
N ASN A 55 -3.90 -20.73 0.18
CA ASN A 55 -4.25 -20.80 -1.23
C ASN A 55 -5.55 -20.04 -1.48
N THR A 56 -5.53 -19.23 -2.51
CA THR A 56 -6.69 -18.51 -3.01
C THR A 56 -6.91 -18.91 -4.46
N HIS A 57 -8.10 -19.41 -4.75
CA HIS A 57 -8.59 -19.62 -6.09
C HIS A 57 -9.62 -18.54 -6.41
N SER A 58 -9.42 -17.81 -7.50
CA SER A 58 -10.30 -16.73 -7.95
C SER A 58 -10.83 -17.02 -9.34
N GLU A 59 -12.12 -16.86 -9.50
CA GLU A 59 -12.83 -16.95 -10.75
C GLU A 59 -13.46 -15.60 -11.05
N TYR A 60 -13.15 -15.02 -12.20
CA TYR A 60 -13.81 -13.81 -12.70
C TYR A 60 -14.59 -14.17 -13.96
N GLU A 61 -15.85 -13.76 -14.00
CA GLU A 61 -16.71 -13.94 -15.15
C GLU A 61 -17.36 -12.60 -15.52
N GLY A 62 -17.05 -12.09 -16.70
CA GLY A 62 -17.63 -10.87 -17.25
C GLY A 62 -18.61 -11.23 -18.39
N LYS A 63 -19.85 -10.78 -18.31
CA LYS A 63 -20.92 -11.04 -19.29
C LYS A 63 -21.52 -9.72 -19.75
N LEU A 64 -21.24 -9.32 -20.97
CA LEU A 64 -21.95 -8.22 -21.62
C LEU A 64 -22.95 -8.81 -22.59
N TYR A 65 -24.21 -8.60 -22.30
CA TYR A 65 -25.31 -9.19 -23.08
C TYR A 65 -25.43 -8.55 -24.45
N ALA A 66 -25.97 -9.31 -25.39
CA ALA A 66 -26.42 -8.82 -26.71
C ALA A 66 -27.26 -7.55 -26.54
N SER A 67 -27.15 -6.61 -27.45
CA SER A 67 -27.73 -5.25 -27.37
C SER A 67 -27.00 -4.31 -26.37
N SER A 68 -25.87 -4.69 -25.82
CA SER A 68 -24.93 -3.74 -25.22
C SER A 68 -24.22 -2.93 -26.32
N SER A 69 -23.58 -1.80 -25.93
CA SER A 69 -22.84 -0.98 -26.90
C SER A 69 -21.82 -1.79 -27.68
N ASN A 70 -21.80 -1.64 -29.01
CA ASN A 70 -20.81 -2.28 -29.87
C ASN A 70 -19.38 -1.94 -29.51
N THR A 71 -19.13 -0.75 -28.96
CA THR A 71 -17.80 -0.36 -28.45
C THR A 71 -17.38 -1.19 -27.24
N LEU A 72 -18.32 -1.57 -26.36
CA LEU A 72 -18.03 -2.44 -25.20
C LEU A 72 -17.93 -3.92 -25.60
N THR A 73 -18.63 -4.34 -26.63
CA THR A 73 -18.66 -5.72 -27.11
C THR A 73 -17.65 -5.99 -28.22
N ASP A 74 -16.67 -5.11 -28.44
CA ASP A 74 -15.69 -5.19 -29.54
C ASP A 74 -16.36 -5.37 -30.94
N GLY A 75 -17.52 -4.75 -31.13
CA GLY A 75 -18.29 -4.75 -32.37
C GLY A 75 -19.29 -5.88 -32.52
N SER A 76 -19.47 -6.78 -31.56
CA SER A 76 -20.42 -7.88 -31.64
C SER A 76 -21.81 -7.47 -31.17
N SER A 77 -22.83 -7.86 -31.99
CA SER A 77 -24.25 -7.76 -31.63
C SER A 77 -24.70 -8.91 -30.69
N GLN A 78 -23.89 -9.97 -30.55
CA GLN A 78 -24.23 -11.20 -29.83
C GLN A 78 -23.80 -11.16 -28.34
N GLY A 79 -22.97 -10.17 -27.96
CA GLY A 79 -22.45 -9.99 -26.62
C GLY A 79 -20.93 -10.16 -26.52
N HIS A 80 -20.39 -10.06 -25.27
CA HIS A 80 -18.98 -10.24 -25.01
C HIS A 80 -18.81 -11.06 -23.74
N TYR A 81 -17.84 -11.96 -23.73
CA TYR A 81 -17.55 -12.85 -22.62
C TYR A 81 -16.09 -12.74 -22.18
N THR A 82 -15.89 -12.71 -20.87
CA THR A 82 -14.57 -12.77 -20.23
C THR A 82 -14.60 -13.81 -19.12
N VAL A 83 -13.62 -14.67 -19.09
CA VAL A 83 -13.40 -15.61 -17.99
C VAL A 83 -11.93 -15.63 -17.62
N ASN A 84 -11.62 -15.47 -16.32
CA ASN A 84 -10.26 -15.57 -15.79
C ASN A 84 -10.27 -16.49 -14.58
N ASN A 85 -9.34 -17.43 -14.56
CA ASN A 85 -9.07 -18.32 -13.42
C ASN A 85 -7.69 -18.00 -12.87
N GLY A 86 -7.67 -17.50 -11.63
CA GLY A 86 -6.46 -17.16 -10.91
C GLY A 86 -6.21 -18.12 -9.75
N GLN A 87 -4.96 -18.51 -9.57
CA GLN A 87 -4.49 -19.24 -8.41
C GLN A 87 -3.33 -18.50 -7.75
N TYR A 88 -3.49 -18.19 -6.48
CA TYR A 88 -2.46 -17.60 -5.64
C TYR A 88 -2.16 -18.56 -4.50
N SER A 89 -0.91 -18.91 -4.33
CA SER A 89 -0.45 -19.84 -3.29
C SER A 89 0.73 -19.23 -2.55
N GLN A 90 0.64 -19.20 -1.23
CA GLN A 90 1.72 -18.80 -0.34
C GLN A 90 2.07 -19.94 0.60
N THR A 91 3.35 -20.27 0.66
CA THR A 91 3.91 -21.19 1.65
C THR A 91 4.82 -20.39 2.57
N TYR A 92 4.63 -20.56 3.87
CA TYR A 92 5.47 -19.96 4.90
C TYR A 92 5.94 -21.04 5.85
N ALA A 93 7.21 -21.04 6.20
CA ALA A 93 7.78 -21.90 7.22
C ALA A 93 8.73 -21.10 8.12
N ASP A 94 8.75 -21.40 9.40
CA ASP A 94 9.70 -20.82 10.35
C ASP A 94 10.15 -21.85 11.40
N VAL A 95 11.34 -21.60 11.92
CA VAL A 95 11.88 -22.24 13.11
C VAL A 95 12.34 -21.15 14.06
N LEU A 96 11.97 -21.29 15.32
CA LEU A 96 12.20 -20.31 16.37
C LEU A 96 12.76 -20.97 17.63
N VAL A 97 13.84 -20.44 18.13
CA VAL A 97 14.39 -20.74 19.45
C VAL A 97 14.00 -19.60 20.38
N ASN A 98 13.26 -19.91 21.43
CA ASN A 98 12.78 -18.94 22.41
C ASN A 98 13.50 -19.17 23.73
N ILE A 99 14.03 -18.09 24.28
CA ILE A 99 14.72 -18.04 25.57
C ILE A 99 13.93 -17.10 26.46
N ASN A 100 13.55 -17.56 27.65
CA ASN A 100 12.91 -16.73 28.66
C ASN A 100 13.51 -17.13 30.02
N LYS A 101 14.40 -16.28 30.54
CA LYS A 101 15.13 -16.57 31.77
C LYS A 101 15.19 -15.36 32.68
N ARG A 102 14.91 -15.59 33.95
CA ARG A 102 15.13 -14.60 34.99
C ARG A 102 16.42 -14.94 35.75
N ILE A 103 17.27 -13.96 35.87
CA ILE A 103 18.55 -14.07 36.61
C ILE A 103 18.61 -12.88 37.59
N GLN A 104 18.34 -13.17 38.86
CA GLN A 104 18.27 -12.12 39.91
C GLN A 104 17.28 -11.01 39.50
N ASP A 105 17.78 -9.80 39.34
CA ASP A 105 16.99 -8.60 38.96
C ASP A 105 16.76 -8.47 37.45
N PHE A 106 17.34 -9.35 36.63
CA PHE A 106 17.26 -9.30 35.19
C PHE A 106 16.26 -10.32 34.66
N THR A 107 15.43 -9.88 33.73
CA THR A 107 14.57 -10.74 32.87
C THR A 107 15.11 -10.68 31.45
N ILE A 108 15.43 -11.83 30.86
CA ILE A 108 15.97 -11.94 29.52
C ILE A 108 14.94 -12.71 28.69
N VAL A 109 14.42 -12.07 27.66
CA VAL A 109 13.58 -12.70 26.62
C VAL A 109 14.32 -12.57 25.30
N ALA A 110 14.67 -13.68 24.68
CA ALA A 110 15.36 -13.66 23.40
C ALA A 110 14.75 -14.68 22.44
N ASN A 111 14.74 -14.33 21.17
CA ASN A 111 14.28 -15.19 20.09
C ASN A 111 15.32 -15.19 18.96
N ILE A 112 15.63 -16.36 18.45
CA ILE A 112 16.49 -16.52 17.27
C ILE A 112 15.73 -17.43 16.30
N GLY A 113 15.65 -17.04 15.06
CA GLY A 113 14.86 -17.81 14.10
C GLY A 113 15.31 -17.64 12.65
N ALA A 114 14.78 -18.54 11.84
CA ALA A 114 14.87 -18.46 10.39
C ALA A 114 13.49 -18.69 9.80
N SER A 115 13.20 -18.05 8.68
CA SER A 115 11.94 -18.22 7.98
C SER A 115 12.10 -18.25 6.47
N TYR A 116 11.17 -18.93 5.82
CA TYR A 116 10.99 -18.97 4.38
C TYR A 116 9.57 -18.54 4.03
N SER A 117 9.43 -17.68 3.03
CA SER A 117 8.14 -17.30 2.44
C SER A 117 8.23 -17.42 0.92
N GLY A 118 7.44 -18.31 0.34
CA GLY A 118 7.33 -18.50 -1.10
C GLY A 118 5.93 -18.15 -1.58
N VAL A 119 5.84 -17.39 -2.66
CA VAL A 119 4.56 -16.99 -3.29
C VAL A 119 4.57 -17.43 -4.75
N THR A 120 3.48 -18.03 -5.21
CA THR A 120 3.26 -18.37 -6.60
C THR A 120 1.90 -17.83 -7.03
N SER A 121 1.87 -17.18 -8.18
CA SER A 121 0.62 -16.74 -8.83
C SER A 121 0.57 -17.29 -10.24
N LYS A 122 -0.62 -17.75 -10.64
CA LYS A 122 -0.91 -18.19 -12.01
C LYS A 122 -2.28 -17.67 -12.40
N GLU A 123 -2.42 -17.25 -13.63
CA GLU A 123 -3.67 -16.80 -14.19
C GLU A 123 -3.82 -17.35 -15.61
N LEU A 124 -4.99 -17.87 -15.92
CA LEU A 124 -5.40 -18.29 -17.24
C LEU A 124 -6.76 -17.69 -17.53
N GLY A 125 -6.89 -16.99 -18.67
CA GLY A 125 -8.13 -16.35 -19.02
C GLY A 125 -8.35 -16.23 -20.52
N TYR A 126 -9.60 -15.97 -20.85
CA TYR A 126 -10.05 -15.68 -22.21
C TYR A 126 -11.04 -14.51 -22.17
N ALA A 127 -10.93 -13.64 -23.15
CA ALA A 127 -11.87 -12.53 -23.34
C ALA A 127 -12.11 -12.30 -24.84
N GLY A 128 -13.32 -11.93 -25.21
CA GLY A 128 -13.63 -11.55 -26.58
C GLY A 128 -15.12 -11.42 -26.84
N PRO A 129 -15.46 -10.84 -28.00
CA PRO A 129 -16.83 -10.80 -28.49
C PRO A 129 -17.33 -12.21 -28.84
N ILE A 130 -18.61 -12.45 -28.64
CA ILE A 130 -19.27 -13.63 -29.20
C ILE A 130 -19.35 -13.44 -30.74
N ARG A 131 -19.00 -14.48 -31.50
CA ARG A 131 -19.01 -14.41 -32.95
C ARG A 131 -20.42 -14.04 -33.51
N GLU A 132 -20.49 -13.28 -34.57
CA GLU A 132 -21.76 -12.83 -35.14
C GLU A 132 -22.69 -13.98 -35.59
N THR A 133 -22.12 -15.13 -35.99
CA THR A 133 -22.86 -16.35 -36.31
C THR A 133 -23.19 -17.19 -35.09
N GLY A 134 -22.81 -16.75 -33.90
CA GLY A 134 -23.07 -17.44 -32.64
C GLY A 134 -24.47 -17.19 -32.09
N ILE A 135 -24.79 -17.88 -31.01
CA ILE A 135 -26.06 -17.71 -30.31
C ILE A 135 -25.94 -16.52 -29.36
N PRO A 136 -26.86 -15.53 -29.42
CA PRO A 136 -26.81 -14.38 -28.49
C PRO A 136 -26.79 -14.80 -27.04
N ASN A 137 -25.89 -14.19 -26.27
CA ASN A 137 -25.75 -14.44 -24.82
C ASN A 137 -25.31 -15.87 -24.45
N LEU A 138 -24.81 -16.66 -25.38
CA LEU A 138 -24.16 -17.93 -25.06
C LEU A 138 -22.72 -17.66 -24.59
N PHE A 139 -22.56 -17.45 -23.30
CA PHE A 139 -21.28 -17.09 -22.69
C PHE A 139 -20.38 -18.33 -22.52
N ASN A 140 -19.66 -18.65 -23.60
CA ASN A 140 -18.78 -19.80 -23.70
C ASN A 140 -17.52 -19.42 -24.49
N VAL A 141 -16.36 -19.93 -24.07
CA VAL A 141 -15.07 -19.68 -24.75
C VAL A 141 -15.06 -20.17 -26.20
N TYR A 142 -15.83 -21.22 -26.54
CA TYR A 142 -15.95 -21.74 -27.93
C TYR A 142 -16.71 -20.81 -28.86
N ASP A 143 -17.60 -19.97 -28.34
CA ASP A 143 -18.38 -19.03 -29.12
C ASP A 143 -17.74 -17.67 -29.31
N LEU A 144 -16.55 -17.48 -28.73
CA LEU A 144 -15.76 -16.27 -28.96
C LEU A 144 -15.28 -16.22 -30.42
N ASP A 145 -15.28 -15.02 -30.99
CA ASP A 145 -14.70 -14.75 -32.29
C ASP A 145 -13.20 -15.06 -32.29
N ASN A 146 -12.77 -16.02 -33.08
CA ASN A 146 -11.38 -16.47 -33.10
C ASN A 146 -10.39 -15.38 -33.55
N ALA A 147 -10.83 -14.40 -34.34
CA ALA A 147 -9.98 -13.29 -34.78
C ALA A 147 -9.81 -12.21 -33.69
N LYS A 148 -10.74 -12.13 -32.72
CA LYS A 148 -10.78 -11.11 -31.69
C LYS A 148 -10.58 -11.68 -30.26
N LYS A 149 -10.60 -13.00 -30.14
CA LYS A 149 -10.39 -13.69 -28.87
C LYS A 149 -8.99 -13.40 -28.33
N ARG A 150 -8.92 -12.95 -27.08
CA ARG A 150 -7.68 -12.70 -26.36
C ARG A 150 -7.50 -13.79 -25.31
N ALA A 151 -6.35 -14.43 -25.32
CA ALA A 151 -5.94 -15.37 -24.28
C ALA A 151 -4.94 -14.69 -23.34
N THR A 152 -5.07 -14.93 -22.04
CA THR A 152 -4.13 -14.50 -21.00
C THR A 152 -3.59 -15.75 -20.32
N GLN A 153 -2.28 -15.91 -20.30
CA GLN A 153 -1.61 -16.92 -19.50
C GLN A 153 -0.37 -16.28 -18.88
N VAL A 154 -0.46 -15.98 -17.60
CA VAL A 154 0.62 -15.33 -16.86
C VAL A 154 0.87 -16.05 -15.55
N GLY A 155 2.09 -15.94 -15.06
CA GLY A 155 2.44 -16.49 -13.77
C GLY A 155 3.80 -15.98 -13.30
N TRP A 156 3.99 -16.02 -11.99
CA TRP A 156 5.22 -15.59 -11.36
C TRP A 156 5.44 -16.30 -10.02
N ARG A 157 6.68 -16.27 -9.57
CA ARG A 157 7.09 -16.76 -8.26
C ARG A 157 7.99 -15.74 -7.58
N GLU A 158 7.85 -15.65 -6.27
CA GLU A 158 8.72 -14.87 -5.40
C GLU A 158 9.08 -15.72 -4.18
N ALA A 159 10.27 -15.52 -3.65
CA ALA A 159 10.70 -16.15 -2.41
C ALA A 159 11.51 -15.16 -1.58
N THR A 160 11.37 -15.27 -0.26
CA THR A 160 12.19 -14.55 0.70
C THR A 160 12.64 -15.52 1.78
N GLU A 161 13.92 -15.55 2.02
CA GLU A 161 14.54 -16.27 3.12
C GLU A 161 15.05 -15.27 4.15
N SER A 162 14.99 -15.63 5.41
CA SER A 162 15.33 -14.69 6.48
C SER A 162 15.96 -15.36 7.66
N ILE A 163 16.91 -14.67 8.27
CA ILE A 163 17.44 -14.98 9.60
C ILE A 163 17.20 -13.76 10.49
N PHE A 164 16.72 -13.98 11.70
CA PHE A 164 16.40 -12.90 12.61
C PHE A 164 16.68 -13.28 14.06
N ALA A 165 16.96 -12.26 14.85
CA ALA A 165 17.10 -12.38 16.29
C ALA A 165 16.50 -11.15 16.99
N SER A 166 15.94 -11.38 18.17
CA SER A 166 15.53 -10.31 19.07
C SER A 166 15.94 -10.65 20.49
N ALA A 167 16.31 -9.64 21.28
CA ALA A 167 16.58 -9.78 22.70
C ALA A 167 16.00 -8.59 23.44
N GLU A 168 15.28 -8.85 24.52
CA GLU A 168 14.84 -7.86 25.49
C GLU A 168 15.46 -8.20 26.85
N VAL A 169 16.08 -7.21 27.45
CA VAL A 169 16.65 -7.30 28.80
C VAL A 169 15.89 -6.30 29.67
N GLY A 170 15.12 -6.82 30.61
CA GLY A 170 14.43 -6.04 31.65
C GLY A 170 15.25 -6.03 32.96
N TRP A 171 15.41 -4.88 33.57
CA TRP A 171 16.05 -4.71 34.84
C TRP A 171 15.08 -4.19 35.91
N LYS A 172 14.86 -4.98 36.94
CA LYS A 172 13.97 -4.67 38.10
C LYS A 172 12.54 -4.29 37.69
N SER A 173 12.08 -4.70 36.54
CA SER A 173 10.82 -4.25 35.93
C SER A 173 10.70 -2.73 35.69
N MET A 174 11.82 -2.00 35.79
CA MET A 174 11.92 -0.56 35.67
C MET A 174 12.41 -0.14 34.28
N LEU A 175 13.46 -0.80 33.79
CA LEU A 175 14.13 -0.46 32.54
C LEU A 175 14.18 -1.66 31.61
N TYR A 176 13.88 -1.44 30.33
CA TYR A 176 13.88 -2.47 29.31
C TYR A 176 14.66 -1.98 28.09
N LEU A 177 15.64 -2.79 27.67
CA LEU A 177 16.38 -2.62 26.44
C LEU A 177 15.97 -3.73 25.48
N THR A 178 15.44 -3.36 24.32
CA THR A 178 15.10 -4.29 23.25
C THR A 178 16.03 -4.06 22.07
N VAL A 179 16.65 -5.10 21.56
CA VAL A 179 17.48 -5.08 20.34
C VAL A 179 16.97 -6.13 19.38
N THR A 180 16.77 -5.75 18.13
CA THR A 180 16.37 -6.69 17.09
C THR A 180 17.26 -6.56 15.86
N GLY A 181 17.43 -7.64 15.14
CA GLY A 181 18.11 -7.65 13.86
C GLY A 181 17.53 -8.73 12.97
N ARG A 182 17.33 -8.39 11.69
CA ARG A 182 16.87 -9.33 10.67
C ARG A 182 17.63 -9.09 9.38
N ASN A 183 17.98 -10.17 8.71
CA ASN A 183 18.50 -10.11 7.34
C ASN A 183 17.60 -10.93 6.42
N ASP A 184 17.16 -10.30 5.33
CA ASP A 184 16.32 -10.93 4.31
C ASP A 184 17.08 -11.06 2.98
N TRP A 185 16.95 -12.22 2.36
CA TRP A 185 17.34 -12.51 0.99
C TRP A 185 16.07 -12.64 0.15
N ALA A 186 15.75 -11.63 -0.63
CA ALA A 186 14.56 -11.61 -1.46
C ALA A 186 14.90 -11.92 -2.93
N SER A 187 14.12 -12.78 -3.57
CA SER A 187 14.35 -13.17 -4.97
C SER A 187 14.31 -12.00 -5.94
N GLN A 188 13.61 -10.90 -5.60
CA GLN A 188 13.59 -9.68 -6.38
C GLN A 188 14.96 -9.03 -6.49
N LEU A 189 15.86 -9.28 -5.54
CA LEU A 189 17.21 -8.70 -5.48
C LEU A 189 18.28 -9.52 -6.20
N THR A 190 17.92 -10.57 -6.90
CA THR A 190 18.89 -11.53 -7.53
C THR A 190 19.91 -10.84 -8.42
N HIS A 191 19.53 -9.74 -9.10
CA HIS A 191 20.43 -8.96 -9.97
C HIS A 191 20.79 -7.59 -9.39
N SER A 192 20.48 -7.36 -8.11
CA SER A 192 20.90 -6.16 -7.39
C SER A 192 22.37 -6.26 -6.98
N PRO A 193 23.10 -5.13 -6.90
CA PRO A 193 24.42 -5.10 -6.24
C PRO A 193 24.35 -5.51 -4.75
N GLN A 194 23.16 -5.45 -4.15
CA GLN A 194 22.88 -5.82 -2.77
C GLN A 194 21.85 -6.96 -2.75
N ALA A 195 22.32 -8.20 -2.66
CA ALA A 195 21.49 -9.40 -2.69
C ALA A 195 20.63 -9.62 -1.43
N SER A 196 20.94 -8.92 -0.35
CA SER A 196 20.20 -8.97 0.93
C SER A 196 20.20 -7.61 1.60
N PHE A 197 19.31 -7.44 2.57
CA PHE A 197 19.27 -6.23 3.39
C PHE A 197 19.07 -6.58 4.86
N PHE A 198 19.87 -5.90 5.68
CA PHE A 198 19.82 -6.03 7.13
C PHE A 198 19.11 -4.84 7.74
N TYR A 199 18.18 -5.12 8.64
CA TYR A 199 17.45 -4.09 9.37
C TYR A 199 17.51 -4.30 10.88
N PRO A 200 18.27 -3.41 11.55
CA PRO A 200 18.35 -3.37 12.99
C PRO A 200 17.24 -2.52 13.60
N SER A 201 16.94 -2.80 14.87
CA SER A 201 16.17 -1.90 15.71
C SER A 201 16.67 -1.94 17.14
N VAL A 202 16.58 -0.81 17.82
CA VAL A 202 16.92 -0.65 19.22
C VAL A 202 15.82 0.17 19.90
N GLY A 203 15.31 -0.33 21.02
CA GLY A 203 14.30 0.32 21.82
C GLY A 203 14.71 0.37 23.29
N LEU A 204 14.44 1.50 23.94
CA LEU A 204 14.61 1.68 25.39
C LEU A 204 13.29 2.14 25.97
N SER A 205 12.86 1.52 27.06
CA SER A 205 11.70 1.99 27.80
C SER A 205 11.96 1.97 29.30
N ALA A 206 11.42 2.96 30.00
CA ALA A 206 11.56 3.15 31.42
C ALA A 206 10.20 3.36 32.09
N VAL A 207 9.89 2.55 33.08
CA VAL A 207 8.70 2.70 33.95
C VAL A 207 9.06 3.63 35.07
N ILE A 208 8.77 4.91 34.91
CA ILE A 208 9.20 5.98 35.81
C ILE A 208 8.60 5.82 37.21
N THR A 209 7.36 5.33 37.28
CA THR A 209 6.68 5.06 38.57
C THR A 209 7.34 3.97 39.40
N GLU A 210 8.10 3.06 38.79
CA GLU A 210 8.89 2.06 39.49
C GLU A 210 10.28 2.60 39.91
N MET A 211 10.73 3.69 39.29
CA MET A 211 12.05 4.29 39.51
C MET A 211 12.01 5.43 40.53
N LEU A 212 10.94 6.19 40.55
CA LEU A 212 10.79 7.42 41.32
C LEU A 212 9.45 7.42 42.05
N LYS A 213 9.44 7.97 43.26
CA LYS A 213 8.19 8.27 43.95
C LYS A 213 7.57 9.51 43.32
N LEU A 214 6.49 9.30 42.59
CA LEU A 214 5.67 10.35 41.99
C LEU A 214 4.51 10.71 42.92
N PRO A 215 3.82 11.86 42.70
CA PRO A 215 2.59 12.18 43.42
C PRO A 215 1.52 11.10 43.26
N ASP A 216 0.67 10.89 44.25
CA ASP A 216 -0.34 9.81 44.34
C ASP A 216 -1.37 9.82 43.20
N TRP A 217 -1.48 10.92 42.47
CA TRP A 217 -2.36 11.01 41.32
C TRP A 217 -1.74 10.45 40.00
N VAL A 218 -0.46 10.09 40.00
CA VAL A 218 0.22 9.41 38.89
C VAL A 218 0.34 7.93 39.22
N ASP A 219 -0.60 7.14 38.76
CA ASP A 219 -0.63 5.69 39.02
C ASP A 219 0.39 4.92 38.19
N TYR A 220 0.64 5.38 36.98
CA TYR A 220 1.60 4.77 36.05
C TYR A 220 2.19 5.81 35.13
N LEU A 221 3.49 5.74 34.90
CA LEU A 221 4.19 6.56 33.91
C LEU A 221 5.32 5.76 33.28
N LYS A 222 5.26 5.58 31.97
CA LYS A 222 6.27 4.94 31.15
C LYS A 222 6.69 5.86 30.02
N VAL A 223 7.97 5.96 29.77
CA VAL A 223 8.55 6.64 28.61
C VAL A 223 9.26 5.61 27.75
N ARG A 224 9.23 5.80 26.44
CA ARG A 224 9.91 4.93 25.49
C ARG A 224 10.56 5.72 24.37
N GLY A 225 11.65 5.18 23.84
CA GLY A 225 12.31 5.70 22.65
C GLY A 225 12.82 4.53 21.81
N ALA A 226 12.71 4.61 20.51
CA ALA A 226 13.17 3.57 19.61
C ALA A 226 13.78 4.16 18.33
N PHE A 227 14.74 3.43 17.81
CA PHE A 227 15.26 3.59 16.45
C PHE A 227 15.06 2.30 15.69
N SER A 228 14.63 2.38 14.44
CA SER A 228 14.57 1.25 13.54
C SER A 228 15.00 1.64 12.13
N SER A 229 15.62 0.68 11.45
CA SER A 229 15.96 0.79 10.03
C SER A 229 15.34 -0.40 9.31
N VAL A 230 14.46 -0.15 8.34
CA VAL A 230 13.71 -1.18 7.61
C VAL A 230 14.01 -1.09 6.13
N GLY A 231 14.28 -2.23 5.50
CA GLY A 231 14.47 -2.34 4.06
C GLY A 231 13.24 -2.96 3.38
N ASN A 232 12.94 -2.52 2.15
CA ASN A 232 11.96 -3.13 1.27
C ASN A 232 12.59 -3.43 -0.09
N PRO A 233 12.39 -4.64 -0.65
CA PRO A 233 12.82 -4.90 -2.02
C PRO A 233 11.96 -4.10 -3.01
N TYR A 234 12.53 -3.76 -4.15
CA TYR A 234 11.78 -3.20 -5.26
C TYR A 234 10.90 -4.27 -5.95
N PRO A 235 9.91 -3.88 -6.77
CA PRO A 235 9.08 -4.82 -7.52
C PRO A 235 9.92 -5.76 -8.39
N ARG A 236 9.44 -7.00 -8.56
CA ARG A 236 10.11 -8.01 -9.39
C ARG A 236 10.30 -7.57 -10.83
N PHE A 237 11.30 -8.12 -11.49
CA PHE A 237 11.62 -7.95 -12.92
C PHE A 237 12.06 -6.53 -13.33
N LEU A 238 12.37 -5.63 -12.39
CA LEU A 238 12.83 -4.29 -12.74
C LEU A 238 14.30 -4.24 -13.18
N THR A 239 15.14 -5.12 -12.64
CA THR A 239 16.60 -5.13 -12.90
C THR A 239 17.01 -6.02 -14.06
N TYR A 240 16.09 -6.76 -14.62
CA TYR A 240 16.38 -7.70 -15.70
C TYR A 240 15.39 -7.53 -16.85
N PRO A 241 15.87 -7.35 -18.08
CA PRO A 241 14.98 -7.20 -19.23
C PRO A 241 14.19 -8.48 -19.44
N THR A 242 12.88 -8.33 -19.55
CA THR A 242 11.94 -9.42 -19.84
C THR A 242 11.23 -9.13 -21.15
N TYR A 243 11.02 -10.19 -21.95
CA TYR A 243 10.21 -10.11 -23.15
C TYR A 243 8.89 -10.81 -22.90
N SER A 244 7.80 -10.24 -23.39
CA SER A 244 6.49 -10.86 -23.37
C SER A 244 6.07 -11.22 -24.80
N TYR A 245 5.55 -12.42 -25.00
CA TYR A 245 5.03 -12.83 -26.29
C TYR A 245 3.59 -12.36 -26.46
N ASP A 246 3.32 -11.55 -27.48
CA ASP A 246 1.97 -11.16 -27.88
C ASP A 246 1.43 -12.18 -28.89
N ALA A 247 0.63 -13.12 -28.42
CA ALA A 247 0.07 -14.17 -29.25
C ALA A 247 -0.86 -13.65 -30.38
N ASN A 248 -1.47 -12.46 -30.19
CA ASN A 248 -2.34 -11.86 -31.21
C ASN A 248 -1.53 -11.27 -32.37
N LYS A 249 -0.34 -10.73 -32.08
CA LYS A 249 0.58 -10.17 -33.07
C LYS A 249 1.61 -11.19 -33.54
N GLN A 250 1.67 -12.34 -32.88
CA GLN A 250 2.70 -13.37 -33.10
C GLN A 250 4.13 -12.82 -33.02
N ASP A 251 4.35 -11.90 -32.11
CA ASP A 251 5.60 -11.16 -31.95
C ASP A 251 6.02 -11.03 -30.48
N TRP A 252 7.32 -10.88 -30.28
CA TRP A 252 7.89 -10.61 -28.98
C TRP A 252 7.91 -9.10 -28.70
N LYS A 253 7.26 -8.70 -27.64
CA LYS A 253 7.36 -7.32 -27.13
C LYS A 253 8.55 -7.21 -26.21
N SER A 254 9.42 -6.26 -26.52
CA SER A 254 10.45 -5.83 -25.58
C SER A 254 9.84 -5.22 -24.33
N GLN A 255 10.60 -5.21 -23.25
CA GLN A 255 10.22 -4.50 -22.04
C GLN A 255 10.09 -3.00 -22.35
N THR A 256 8.98 -2.41 -21.88
CA THR A 256 8.73 -0.97 -22.04
C THR A 256 9.51 -0.13 -21.01
N ASN A 257 10.02 -0.76 -19.95
CA ASN A 257 10.82 -0.12 -18.93
C ASN A 257 12.31 -0.22 -19.30
N TYR A 258 13.03 0.89 -19.18
CA TYR A 258 14.48 0.88 -19.35
C TYR A 258 15.13 -0.02 -18.27
N PRO A 259 15.90 -1.07 -18.64
CA PRO A 259 16.48 -1.99 -17.68
C PRO A 259 17.64 -1.34 -16.93
N ILE A 260 17.47 -1.04 -15.66
CA ILE A 260 18.52 -0.53 -14.79
C ILE A 260 19.13 -1.69 -14.02
N GLY A 261 20.39 -2.03 -14.30
CA GLY A 261 21.07 -3.14 -13.64
C GLY A 261 21.47 -2.92 -12.18
N LYS A 262 21.20 -1.75 -11.60
CA LYS A 262 21.70 -1.36 -10.27
C LYS A 262 20.60 -0.67 -9.46
N LEU A 263 19.61 -1.45 -9.01
CA LEU A 263 18.64 -0.99 -8.03
C LEU A 263 19.00 -1.55 -6.64
N TYR A 264 18.82 -0.72 -5.62
CA TYR A 264 19.02 -1.06 -4.22
C TYR A 264 17.66 -1.22 -3.52
N PRO A 265 17.56 -1.95 -2.41
CA PRO A 265 16.37 -1.93 -1.57
C PRO A 265 16.08 -0.50 -1.08
N GLU A 266 14.81 -0.14 -1.02
CA GLU A 266 14.40 1.06 -0.31
C GLU A 266 14.68 0.89 1.17
N ARG A 267 15.12 1.97 1.83
CA ARG A 267 15.45 1.96 3.25
C ARG A 267 14.73 3.08 3.98
N THR A 268 14.04 2.73 5.06
CA THR A 268 13.42 3.69 5.96
C THR A 268 14.08 3.64 7.33
N ASP A 269 14.68 4.75 7.73
CA ASP A 269 15.22 4.96 9.07
C ASP A 269 14.22 5.78 9.86
N SER A 270 13.78 5.28 11.03
CA SER A 270 12.78 5.92 11.87
C SER A 270 13.18 6.04 13.32
N TRP A 271 12.83 7.16 13.93
CA TRP A 271 12.92 7.43 15.34
C TRP A 271 11.52 7.62 15.91
N GLU A 272 11.27 7.05 17.06
CA GLU A 272 10.03 7.23 17.79
C GLU A 272 10.34 7.52 19.26
N VAL A 273 9.60 8.46 19.85
CA VAL A 273 9.56 8.68 21.30
C VAL A 273 8.11 8.66 21.74
N GLY A 274 7.82 8.04 22.87
CA GLY A 274 6.46 7.88 23.36
C GLY A 274 6.37 7.93 24.88
N LEU A 275 5.15 8.22 25.31
CA LEU A 275 4.76 8.31 26.72
C LEU A 275 3.44 7.58 26.91
N ASP A 276 3.36 6.77 27.97
CA ASP A 276 2.12 6.14 28.44
C ASP A 276 1.93 6.51 29.92
N ALA A 277 0.77 7.04 30.29
CA ALA A 277 0.46 7.42 31.65
C ALA A 277 -0.95 6.97 32.07
N THR A 278 -1.10 6.59 33.33
CA THR A 278 -2.40 6.46 34.00
C THR A 278 -2.44 7.45 35.14
N LEU A 279 -3.46 8.30 35.14
CA LEU A 279 -3.61 9.40 36.10
C LEU A 279 -4.96 9.28 36.78
N PHE A 280 -5.00 9.55 38.07
CA PHE A 280 -6.23 9.51 38.89
C PHE A 280 -7.03 8.19 38.75
N LYS A 281 -6.31 7.09 38.45
CA LYS A 281 -6.83 5.73 38.19
C LYS A 281 -7.70 5.58 36.92
N ASP A 282 -8.38 6.62 36.50
CA ASP A 282 -9.43 6.59 35.48
C ASP A 282 -8.97 7.17 34.13
N PHE A 283 -7.96 8.02 34.11
CA PHE A 283 -7.45 8.65 32.89
C PHE A 283 -6.23 7.89 32.37
N LYS A 284 -6.28 7.49 31.11
CA LYS A 284 -5.14 6.89 30.40
C LYS A 284 -4.73 7.82 29.25
N LEU A 285 -3.49 8.21 29.24
CA LEU A 285 -2.87 9.02 28.20
C LEU A 285 -1.79 8.18 27.51
N SER A 286 -1.83 8.11 26.19
CA SER A 286 -0.75 7.59 25.37
C SER A 286 -0.43 8.61 24.29
N GLY A 287 0.84 8.87 24.06
CA GLY A 287 1.30 9.78 23.01
C GLY A 287 2.60 9.33 22.41
N SER A 288 2.77 9.50 21.12
CA SER A 288 4.02 9.26 20.42
C SER A 288 4.29 10.32 19.36
N PHE A 289 5.57 10.62 19.19
CA PHE A 289 6.09 11.40 18.07
C PHE A 289 7.05 10.51 17.30
N TYR A 290 6.91 10.51 15.98
CA TYR A 290 7.80 9.77 15.08
C TYR A 290 8.37 10.67 14.00
N TYR A 291 9.55 10.26 13.52
CA TYR A 291 10.28 10.91 12.42
C TYR A 291 10.95 9.82 11.60
N ALA A 292 10.56 9.71 10.33
CA ALA A 292 11.00 8.66 9.42
C ALA A 292 11.51 9.24 8.10
N ASN A 293 12.65 8.74 7.64
CA ASN A 293 13.27 9.09 6.37
C ASN A 293 13.36 7.83 5.49
N THR A 294 12.77 7.89 4.31
CA THR A 294 12.86 6.83 3.30
C THR A 294 13.83 7.24 2.21
N TYR A 295 14.87 6.44 2.02
CA TYR A 295 15.93 6.62 1.04
C TYR A 295 15.80 5.59 -0.08
N ASN A 296 16.42 5.85 -1.22
CA ASN A 296 16.38 5.00 -2.41
C ASN A 296 14.94 4.75 -2.90
N GLN A 297 14.03 5.70 -2.66
CA GLN A 297 12.68 5.55 -3.15
C GLN A 297 12.68 5.52 -4.68
N THR A 298 11.96 4.55 -5.22
CA THR A 298 11.92 4.34 -6.66
C THR A 298 10.86 5.24 -7.29
N PHE A 299 11.30 6.08 -8.24
CA PHE A 299 10.42 6.85 -9.12
C PHE A 299 10.53 6.33 -10.55
N ASP A 300 9.47 6.52 -11.34
CA ASP A 300 9.35 6.04 -12.71
C ASP A 300 9.12 7.18 -13.74
N PRO A 301 10.06 8.15 -13.87
CA PRO A 301 9.95 9.20 -14.87
C PRO A 301 9.80 8.60 -16.28
N ARG A 302 8.96 9.25 -17.08
CA ARG A 302 8.78 8.85 -18.47
C ARG A 302 9.94 9.25 -19.32
N LEU A 303 10.27 8.38 -20.26
CA LEU A 303 11.25 8.66 -21.29
C LEU A 303 10.58 9.19 -22.56
N PRO A 304 11.30 9.98 -23.37
CA PRO A 304 10.85 10.33 -24.71
C PRO A 304 10.61 9.07 -25.55
N VAL A 305 9.58 9.09 -26.39
CA VAL A 305 9.24 7.95 -27.29
C VAL A 305 10.42 7.53 -28.17
N SER A 306 11.30 8.48 -28.50
CA SER A 306 12.52 8.23 -29.28
C SER A 306 13.54 7.32 -28.59
N SER A 307 13.42 7.10 -27.27
CA SER A 307 14.29 6.17 -26.53
C SER A 307 13.91 4.70 -26.74
N GLY A 308 12.74 4.41 -27.30
CA GLY A 308 12.20 3.05 -27.40
C GLY A 308 11.66 2.49 -26.09
N TYR A 309 11.69 3.26 -25.00
CA TYR A 309 11.18 2.88 -23.69
C TYR A 309 10.15 3.90 -23.19
N ASP A 310 9.21 3.44 -22.38
CA ASP A 310 8.18 4.31 -21.79
C ASP A 310 8.65 4.95 -20.49
N LYS A 311 9.43 4.22 -19.68
CA LYS A 311 9.79 4.58 -18.32
C LYS A 311 11.23 4.24 -17.99
N LEU A 312 11.82 5.06 -17.13
CA LEU A 312 13.08 4.83 -16.45
C LEU A 312 12.83 4.72 -14.93
N TYR A 313 13.32 3.67 -14.29
CA TYR A 313 13.27 3.61 -12.83
C TYR A 313 14.52 4.26 -12.24
N VAL A 314 14.34 5.23 -11.38
CA VAL A 314 15.41 5.94 -10.67
C VAL A 314 15.23 5.79 -9.17
N GLN A 315 16.33 5.55 -8.48
CA GLN A 315 16.37 5.38 -7.03
C GLN A 315 17.26 6.44 -6.37
N THR A 316 16.82 7.67 -6.40
CA THR A 316 17.49 8.77 -5.68
C THR A 316 16.55 9.47 -4.73
N GLY A 317 15.28 9.05 -4.72
CA GLY A 317 14.23 9.68 -3.94
C GLY A 317 14.49 9.64 -2.44
N TYR A 318 14.25 10.80 -1.80
CA TYR A 318 14.27 10.96 -0.38
C TYR A 318 12.94 11.56 0.09
N VAL A 319 12.19 10.80 0.86
CA VAL A 319 10.88 11.20 1.40
C VAL A 319 10.92 11.15 2.91
N ARG A 320 10.41 12.18 3.54
CA ARG A 320 10.32 12.34 4.98
C ARG A 320 8.87 12.26 5.44
N ASN A 321 8.66 11.54 6.54
CA ASN A 321 7.39 11.51 7.25
C ASN A 321 7.65 11.81 8.72
N TYR A 322 6.87 12.71 9.32
CA TYR A 322 6.88 12.92 10.75
C TYR A 322 5.48 13.24 11.25
N GLY A 323 5.21 12.80 12.45
CA GLY A 323 3.87 12.93 12.97
C GLY A 323 3.77 12.74 14.46
N PHE A 324 2.59 13.03 14.95
CA PHE A 324 2.21 12.89 16.34
C PHE A 324 0.91 12.09 16.44
N GLU A 325 0.89 11.16 17.38
CA GLU A 325 -0.29 10.38 17.73
C GLU A 325 -0.57 10.52 19.21
N ALA A 326 -1.84 10.66 19.56
CA ALA A 326 -2.27 10.77 20.95
C ALA A 326 -3.59 10.06 21.18
N MET A 327 -3.73 9.45 22.34
CA MET A 327 -4.96 8.88 22.84
C MET A 327 -5.17 9.33 24.28
N LEU A 328 -6.36 9.85 24.57
CA LEU A 328 -6.82 10.12 25.93
C LEU A 328 -8.08 9.28 26.16
N SER A 329 -8.03 8.43 27.17
CA SER A 329 -9.18 7.61 27.58
C SER A 329 -9.55 7.90 29.02
N TYR A 330 -10.84 7.91 29.26
CA TYR A 330 -11.43 8.01 30.59
C TYR A 330 -12.39 6.84 30.77
N GLY A 331 -12.34 6.15 31.91
CA GLY A 331 -13.27 5.08 32.22
C GLY A 331 -13.58 5.06 33.71
N HIS A 332 -14.86 5.22 34.06
CA HIS A 332 -15.30 5.20 35.45
C HIS A 332 -16.65 4.49 35.63
N ARG A 333 -16.85 3.91 36.79
CA ARG A 333 -18.12 3.30 37.18
C ARG A 333 -18.68 3.92 38.44
N TRP A 334 -19.92 4.42 38.35
CA TRP A 334 -20.70 4.91 39.48
C TRP A 334 -21.84 3.92 39.79
N GLY A 335 -21.56 2.96 40.64
CA GLY A 335 -22.50 1.88 40.91
C GLY A 335 -22.83 1.05 39.68
N ASP A 336 -24.11 1.04 39.25
CA ASP A 336 -24.55 0.33 38.05
C ASP A 336 -24.26 1.07 36.72
N PHE A 337 -23.91 2.34 36.79
CA PHE A 337 -23.61 3.15 35.61
C PHE A 337 -22.11 3.16 35.31
N GLY A 338 -21.72 2.80 34.10
CA GLY A 338 -20.37 2.89 33.59
C GLY A 338 -20.28 3.83 32.39
N TRP A 339 -19.24 4.62 32.32
CA TRP A 339 -18.92 5.46 31.17
C TRP A 339 -17.46 5.26 30.79
N ASP A 340 -17.23 4.89 29.52
CA ASP A 340 -15.91 4.81 28.90
C ASP A 340 -15.89 5.77 27.71
N SER A 341 -14.93 6.65 27.69
CA SER A 341 -14.71 7.64 26.62
C SER A 341 -13.27 7.59 26.16
N SER A 342 -13.04 7.55 24.85
CA SER A 342 -11.69 7.54 24.29
C SER A 342 -11.62 8.51 23.11
N PHE A 343 -10.69 9.43 23.17
CA PHE A 343 -10.36 10.39 22.13
C PHE A 343 -9.00 10.03 21.53
N THR A 344 -8.93 9.92 20.20
CA THR A 344 -7.70 9.68 19.47
C THR A 344 -7.45 10.80 18.46
N PHE A 345 -6.20 11.17 18.35
CA PHE A 345 -5.69 12.16 17.41
C PHE A 345 -4.46 11.60 16.70
N SER A 346 -4.39 11.74 15.38
CA SER A 346 -3.17 11.49 14.63
C SER A 346 -2.98 12.56 13.55
N ALA A 347 -1.75 13.01 13.39
CA ALA A 347 -1.36 13.94 12.33
C ALA A 347 -0.02 13.48 11.75
N ASN A 348 0.05 13.39 10.42
CA ASN A 348 1.28 13.07 9.68
C ASN A 348 1.58 14.17 8.67
N LYS A 349 2.83 14.59 8.61
CA LYS A 349 3.34 15.42 7.52
C LYS A 349 4.26 14.55 6.66
N ASN A 350 3.87 14.38 5.40
CA ASN A 350 4.70 13.82 4.36
C ASN A 350 5.41 14.94 3.61
N GLU A 351 6.68 14.77 3.24
CA GLU A 351 7.48 15.74 2.50
C GLU A 351 8.42 15.03 1.54
N ILE A 352 8.34 15.37 0.27
CA ILE A 352 9.31 14.97 -0.73
C ILE A 352 10.51 15.90 -0.57
N VAL A 353 11.61 15.40 -0.04
CA VAL A 353 12.84 16.18 0.18
C VAL A 353 13.65 16.24 -1.11
N GLU A 354 13.70 15.13 -1.85
CA GLU A 354 14.43 15.00 -3.09
C GLU A 354 13.74 13.98 -4.01
N LEU A 355 13.59 14.28 -5.28
CA LEU A 355 13.06 13.34 -6.28
C LEU A 355 14.19 12.60 -6.99
N VAL A 356 14.91 13.29 -7.88
CA VAL A 356 16.03 12.72 -8.62
C VAL A 356 17.16 13.73 -8.63
N LYS A 357 18.28 13.38 -8.02
CA LYS A 357 19.44 14.22 -7.95
C LYS A 357 20.69 13.48 -8.39
N ASP A 358 21.49 14.12 -9.21
CA ASP A 358 22.77 13.63 -9.70
C ASP A 358 22.74 12.22 -10.30
N TYR A 359 21.59 11.86 -10.89
CA TYR A 359 21.44 10.57 -11.56
C TYR A 359 22.26 10.56 -12.85
N VAL A 360 23.26 9.68 -12.91
CA VAL A 360 24.06 9.47 -14.10
C VAL A 360 23.48 8.36 -14.95
N HIS A 361 23.02 8.68 -16.15
CA HIS A 361 22.47 7.70 -17.08
C HIS A 361 23.59 6.72 -17.51
N PRO A 362 23.38 5.40 -17.33
CA PRO A 362 24.46 4.42 -17.48
C PRO A 362 25.06 4.32 -18.87
N GLU A 363 24.30 4.61 -19.92
CA GLU A 363 24.79 4.52 -21.30
C GLU A 363 25.38 5.86 -21.83
N THR A 364 24.74 6.97 -21.48
CA THR A 364 25.10 8.27 -22.01
C THR A 364 26.09 9.04 -21.13
N GLY A 365 26.27 8.62 -19.88
CA GLY A 365 27.05 9.32 -18.86
C GLY A 365 26.52 10.70 -18.48
N LYS A 366 25.32 11.06 -18.96
CA LYS A 366 24.70 12.36 -18.71
C LYS A 366 24.03 12.38 -17.35
N THR A 367 24.27 13.45 -16.59
CA THR A 367 23.65 13.68 -15.30
C THR A 367 22.25 14.31 -15.47
N TYR A 368 21.27 13.78 -14.73
CA TYR A 368 19.91 14.29 -14.70
C TYR A 368 19.51 14.66 -13.28
N ASN A 369 18.82 15.79 -13.16
CA ASN A 369 18.16 16.25 -11.96
C ASN A 369 16.67 16.46 -12.30
N VAL A 370 15.77 15.97 -11.46
CA VAL A 370 14.32 16.11 -11.62
C VAL A 370 13.75 16.58 -10.29
N ASP A 371 13.28 17.80 -10.24
CA ASP A 371 12.63 18.44 -9.09
C ASP A 371 11.10 18.35 -9.14
N LYS A 372 10.56 17.88 -10.27
CA LYS A 372 9.13 17.75 -10.53
C LYS A 372 8.84 16.54 -11.41
N LEU A 373 7.87 15.72 -11.00
CA LEU A 373 7.39 14.57 -11.77
C LEU A 373 5.86 14.59 -11.84
N GLU A 374 5.32 14.74 -13.04
CA GLU A 374 3.88 14.62 -13.29
C GLU A 374 3.51 13.15 -13.46
N LEU A 375 2.61 12.64 -12.60
CA LEU A 375 2.07 11.30 -12.73
C LEU A 375 0.93 11.31 -13.75
N LYS A 376 1.00 10.44 -14.76
CA LYS A 376 -0.12 10.30 -15.69
C LYS A 376 -1.33 9.71 -14.96
N THR A 377 -2.39 10.49 -14.90
CA THR A 377 -3.73 9.95 -14.79
C THR A 377 -4.15 9.46 -16.18
N ASP A 378 -4.84 8.31 -16.28
CA ASP A 378 -5.35 7.81 -17.56
C ASP A 378 -6.08 8.92 -18.30
N GLU A 379 -5.52 9.33 -19.43
CA GLU A 379 -6.11 10.37 -20.27
C GLU A 379 -7.50 9.91 -20.72
N GLY A 380 -8.55 10.57 -20.23
CA GLY A 380 -9.95 10.30 -20.57
C GLY A 380 -10.86 9.76 -19.48
N ARG A 381 -10.35 9.35 -18.32
CA ARG A 381 -11.16 8.85 -17.18
C ARG A 381 -10.85 9.52 -15.85
N GLY A 382 -10.02 10.57 -15.85
CA GLY A 382 -9.56 11.24 -14.64
C GLY A 382 -10.50 12.35 -14.18
N PHE A 383 -10.09 12.99 -13.12
CA PHE A 383 -10.73 14.13 -12.48
C PHE A 383 -10.65 15.43 -13.32
N GLY A 384 -10.86 15.34 -14.64
CA GLY A 384 -10.75 16.47 -15.53
C GLY A 384 -9.30 16.98 -15.66
N LYS A 385 -9.07 18.25 -15.28
CA LYS A 385 -7.75 18.90 -15.40
C LYS A 385 -6.87 18.75 -14.16
N ALA A 386 -7.29 18.00 -13.13
CA ALA A 386 -6.50 17.75 -11.92
C ALA A 386 -5.49 16.61 -12.13
N LYS A 387 -4.25 16.82 -11.68
CA LYS A 387 -3.13 15.90 -11.85
C LYS A 387 -2.35 15.74 -10.55
N PHE A 388 -1.83 14.55 -10.30
CA PHE A 388 -0.83 14.36 -9.26
C PHE A 388 0.53 14.83 -9.78
N ILE A 389 1.12 15.79 -9.09
CA ILE A 389 2.46 16.27 -9.39
C ILE A 389 3.31 16.10 -8.14
N LEU A 390 4.32 15.24 -8.23
CA LEU A 390 5.35 15.13 -7.23
C LEU A 390 6.34 16.27 -7.43
N LYS A 391 6.62 17.03 -6.38
CA LYS A 391 7.51 18.17 -6.40
C LYS A 391 8.29 18.23 -5.10
N GLU A 392 9.57 18.60 -5.16
CA GLU A 392 10.36 18.83 -3.96
C GLU A 392 9.72 19.90 -3.07
N GLY A 393 9.68 19.63 -1.76
CA GLY A 393 8.94 20.41 -0.77
C GLY A 393 7.42 20.16 -0.73
N GLY A 394 6.88 19.38 -1.66
CA GLY A 394 5.49 18.93 -1.70
C GLY A 394 5.26 17.60 -0.98
N THR A 395 4.06 17.03 -1.16
CA THR A 395 3.70 15.72 -0.64
C THR A 395 3.44 14.71 -1.76
N LEU A 396 3.47 13.42 -1.44
CA LEU A 396 3.12 12.36 -2.40
C LEU A 396 1.65 12.40 -2.85
N GLY A 397 0.80 13.13 -2.14
CA GLY A 397 -0.64 13.23 -2.43
C GLY A 397 -1.08 14.58 -2.98
N ASP A 398 -0.18 15.45 -3.40
CA ASP A 398 -0.51 16.79 -3.87
C ASP A 398 -1.17 16.76 -5.26
N LEU A 399 -2.32 17.44 -5.35
CA LEU A 399 -3.06 17.63 -6.59
C LEU A 399 -2.83 19.03 -7.13
N TYR A 400 -2.58 19.12 -8.41
CA TYR A 400 -2.36 20.36 -9.15
C TYR A 400 -3.26 20.44 -10.38
N THR A 401 -3.48 21.63 -10.87
CA THR A 401 -4.05 21.91 -12.18
C THR A 401 -3.18 22.89 -12.95
N HIS A 402 -3.21 22.79 -14.27
CA HIS A 402 -2.61 23.80 -15.16
C HIS A 402 -3.67 24.78 -15.70
N ALA A 403 -4.93 24.57 -15.33
CA ALA A 403 -6.03 25.42 -15.75
C ALA A 403 -6.43 26.39 -14.65
N ASP A 404 -6.70 27.63 -15.03
CA ASP A 404 -7.30 28.64 -14.15
C ASP A 404 -8.41 29.38 -14.89
N LEU A 405 -9.20 30.11 -14.15
CA LEU A 405 -10.20 31.03 -14.71
C LEU A 405 -9.49 32.26 -15.28
N LYS A 406 -9.82 32.65 -16.52
CA LYS A 406 -9.33 33.86 -17.10
C LYS A 406 -9.92 35.06 -16.36
N ARG A 407 -9.08 36.01 -15.93
CA ARG A 407 -9.48 37.18 -15.15
C ARG A 407 -9.02 38.45 -15.84
N ASP A 408 -9.77 39.54 -15.61
CA ASP A 408 -9.37 40.87 -15.98
C ASP A 408 -8.29 41.45 -15.02
N ILE A 409 -7.84 42.66 -15.28
CA ILE A 409 -6.84 43.35 -14.45
C ILE A 409 -7.30 43.60 -13.00
N ASN A 410 -8.61 43.59 -12.76
CA ASN A 410 -9.22 43.78 -11.45
C ASN A 410 -9.49 42.45 -10.72
N GLY A 411 -9.16 41.31 -11.36
CA GLY A 411 -9.37 39.97 -10.80
C GLY A 411 -10.76 39.38 -11.07
N ASN A 412 -11.64 40.05 -11.83
CA ASN A 412 -12.95 39.53 -12.19
C ASN A 412 -12.83 38.43 -13.23
N VAL A 413 -13.64 37.37 -13.08
CA VAL A 413 -13.69 36.26 -14.02
C VAL A 413 -14.30 36.72 -15.34
N LEU A 414 -13.63 36.44 -16.44
CA LEU A 414 -14.11 36.78 -17.78
C LEU A 414 -15.13 35.74 -18.26
N ILE A 415 -16.20 36.24 -18.85
CA ILE A 415 -17.28 35.45 -19.45
C ILE A 415 -17.23 35.72 -20.96
N ASP A 416 -17.43 34.66 -21.78
CA ASP A 416 -17.53 34.79 -23.23
C ASP A 416 -18.90 35.35 -23.67
N ASP A 417 -19.06 35.64 -24.96
CA ASP A 417 -20.28 36.19 -25.55
C ASP A 417 -21.50 35.25 -25.39
N SER A 418 -21.29 33.98 -25.07
CA SER A 418 -22.30 32.97 -24.80
C SER A 418 -22.66 32.82 -23.33
N GLY A 419 -22.03 33.62 -22.44
CA GLY A 419 -22.25 33.56 -21.00
C GLY A 419 -21.45 32.49 -20.28
N ASN A 420 -20.50 31.80 -20.94
CA ASN A 420 -19.67 30.78 -20.32
C ASN A 420 -18.40 31.40 -19.71
N VAL A 421 -17.95 30.81 -18.62
CA VAL A 421 -16.69 31.17 -17.98
C VAL A 421 -15.52 30.76 -18.86
N THR A 422 -14.59 31.69 -19.13
CA THR A 422 -13.38 31.39 -19.91
C THR A 422 -12.26 30.86 -19.02
N ALA A 423 -11.53 29.85 -19.51
CA ALA A 423 -10.40 29.24 -18.83
C ALA A 423 -9.09 29.49 -19.55
N ILE A 424 -7.98 29.42 -18.80
CA ILE A 424 -6.60 29.38 -19.30
C ILE A 424 -6.08 27.96 -19.04
N ASP A 425 -5.56 27.27 -20.05
CA ASP A 425 -5.08 25.90 -19.92
C ASP A 425 -3.59 25.79 -19.54
N ASN A 426 -2.83 26.87 -19.56
CA ASN A 426 -1.40 26.92 -19.27
C ASN A 426 -1.06 27.97 -18.20
N ALA A 427 -1.81 27.97 -17.12
CA ALA A 427 -1.62 28.91 -16.00
C ALA A 427 -0.44 28.54 -15.06
N GLY A 428 0.31 27.47 -15.36
CA GLY A 428 1.35 26.93 -14.50
C GLY A 428 0.82 25.89 -13.50
N ASP A 429 1.65 25.47 -12.56
CA ASP A 429 1.25 24.48 -11.53
C ASP A 429 0.49 25.18 -10.40
N ILE A 430 -0.82 25.07 -10.41
CA ILE A 430 -1.69 25.59 -9.34
C ILE A 430 -2.06 24.42 -8.42
N LYS A 431 -1.61 24.47 -7.17
CA LYS A 431 -1.94 23.46 -6.17
C LYS A 431 -3.39 23.56 -5.75
N LEU A 432 -4.17 22.51 -5.99
CA LEU A 432 -5.56 22.39 -5.58
C LEU A 432 -5.71 21.93 -4.12
N GLY A 433 -4.80 21.08 -3.68
CA GLY A 433 -4.82 20.51 -2.34
C GLY A 433 -3.97 19.24 -2.25
N SER A 434 -4.21 18.44 -1.22
CA SER A 434 -3.61 17.13 -1.05
C SER A 434 -4.70 16.11 -0.67
N VAL A 435 -4.56 14.88 -1.17
CA VAL A 435 -5.44 13.76 -0.76
C VAL A 435 -5.04 13.18 0.60
N LEU A 436 -3.87 13.58 1.12
CA LEU A 436 -3.42 13.17 2.44
C LEU A 436 -4.14 14.01 3.50
N PRO A 437 -4.80 13.39 4.50
CA PRO A 437 -5.44 14.12 5.57
C PRO A 437 -4.40 14.87 6.41
N LYS A 438 -4.73 16.06 6.87
CA LYS A 438 -3.88 16.85 7.78
C LYS A 438 -3.88 16.27 9.18
N ALA A 439 -5.01 15.71 9.60
CA ALA A 439 -5.21 15.05 10.88
C ALA A 439 -6.37 14.07 10.77
N ASN A 440 -6.37 13.06 11.62
CA ASN A 440 -7.50 12.18 11.85
C ASN A 440 -7.89 12.26 13.31
N LEU A 441 -9.17 12.36 13.57
CA LEU A 441 -9.75 12.44 14.90
C LEU A 441 -10.79 11.33 15.07
N ALA A 442 -10.81 10.71 16.23
CA ALA A 442 -11.91 9.82 16.58
C ALA A 442 -12.27 9.98 18.06
N TRP A 443 -13.57 10.03 18.35
CA TRP A 443 -14.10 10.09 19.69
C TRP A 443 -15.12 8.97 19.86
N ASN A 444 -14.76 7.99 20.69
CA ASN A 444 -15.58 6.86 21.01
C ASN A 444 -16.15 7.02 22.43
N ASN A 445 -17.45 6.79 22.61
CA ASN A 445 -18.11 6.76 23.89
C ASN A 445 -18.94 5.50 24.05
N SER A 446 -18.87 4.91 25.22
CA SER A 446 -19.65 3.75 25.62
C SER A 446 -20.25 3.99 27.00
N PHE A 447 -21.52 3.73 27.14
CA PHE A 447 -22.28 3.84 28.37
C PHE A 447 -22.88 2.48 28.71
N SER A 448 -22.82 2.10 29.96
CA SER A 448 -23.43 0.87 30.45
C SER A 448 -24.31 1.15 31.68
N TYR A 449 -25.52 0.58 31.74
CA TYR A 449 -26.41 0.67 32.86
C TYR A 449 -27.26 -0.57 32.98
N LYS A 450 -27.11 -1.31 34.09
CA LYS A 450 -27.96 -2.51 34.44
C LYS A 450 -28.14 -3.49 33.26
N GLY A 451 -27.06 -3.77 32.50
CA GLY A 451 -27.11 -4.70 31.37
C GLY A 451 -27.48 -4.07 30.01
N ILE A 452 -27.83 -2.78 29.98
CA ILE A 452 -28.02 -2.01 28.75
C ILE A 452 -26.68 -1.35 28.41
N ASN A 453 -26.25 -1.47 27.15
CA ASN A 453 -25.06 -0.81 26.62
C ASN A 453 -25.44 0.06 25.42
N ALA A 454 -24.95 1.30 25.40
CA ALA A 454 -25.11 2.21 24.30
C ALA A 454 -23.75 2.88 23.99
N GLY A 455 -23.47 3.14 22.73
CA GLY A 455 -22.22 3.79 22.35
C GLY A 455 -22.35 4.52 21.02
N PHE A 456 -21.43 5.45 20.80
CA PHE A 456 -21.26 6.14 19.52
C PHE A 456 -19.78 6.41 19.22
N LEU A 457 -19.46 6.47 17.94
CA LEU A 457 -18.16 6.85 17.42
C LEU A 457 -18.33 8.03 16.47
N LEU A 458 -17.58 9.10 16.70
CA LEU A 458 -17.45 10.22 15.78
C LEU A 458 -16.03 10.19 15.20
N THR A 459 -15.92 10.41 13.89
CA THR A 459 -14.63 10.49 13.19
C THR A 459 -14.58 11.74 12.32
N ALA A 460 -13.42 12.35 12.19
CA ALA A 460 -13.17 13.52 11.34
C ALA A 460 -11.75 13.48 10.73
#